data_5d79f43462eee97230c41393d028ff7a
#
_entry.id   5d79f43462eee97230c41393d028ff7a
#
_cell.length_a   1.000
_cell.length_b   1.000
_cell.length_c   1.000
_cell.angle_alpha   90.00
_cell.angle_beta   90.00
_cell.angle_gamma   90.00
#
_symmetry.space_group_name_H-M   'P 1'
#
loop_
_entity.id
_entity.type
_entity.pdbx_description
1 polymer ?
#
loop_
_entity_poly.entity_id
_entity_poly.type
_entity_poly.pdbx_seq_one_letter_code
_entity_poly.pdbx_strand_id
1 'polypeptide(L)'
;MVRHVSKTPQIREVILSGGDPLMFDDASLELILSAFASIPHVEVLRIGSRVPAVLPMRITPNLCRILKRYRPLWFNTQFNHPAEITGDAARACNRIQEAGIPVSNQSVLLKGVNDSPDAMQDLLNGLQKISVRPYYLFHCEPALGCGHFRTDVRTGLKLMEKIRQGCSGLALPQYVADLPGQEGKVPLWPLSRPIQNALRKHQDFFDNFE
;
A
#
# COMPACT_ATOMS: atom_id res chain seq x y z
N MET A 1 15.96 -15.81 -5.55
CA MET A 1 14.67 -15.30 -6.04
C MET A 1 14.61 -15.25 -7.57
N VAL A 2 15.49 -14.54 -8.30
CA VAL A 2 15.46 -14.42 -9.77
C VAL A 2 15.35 -15.80 -10.47
N ARG A 3 16.21 -16.76 -10.09
CA ARG A 3 16.17 -18.13 -10.65
C ARG A 3 14.83 -18.86 -10.39
N HIS A 4 14.14 -18.58 -9.29
CA HIS A 4 12.82 -19.17 -9.02
C HIS A 4 11.77 -18.57 -9.95
N VAL A 5 11.74 -17.24 -10.04
CA VAL A 5 10.80 -16.53 -10.93
C VAL A 5 11.01 -16.96 -12.38
N SER A 6 12.26 -17.03 -12.86
CA SER A 6 12.56 -17.42 -14.26
C SER A 6 12.12 -18.84 -14.62
N LYS A 7 11.96 -19.72 -13.61
CA LYS A 7 11.49 -21.12 -13.78
C LYS A 7 9.99 -21.30 -13.57
N THR A 8 9.26 -20.23 -13.22
CA THR A 8 7.83 -20.27 -12.87
C THR A 8 7.04 -19.33 -13.78
N PRO A 9 6.66 -19.76 -15.01
CA PRO A 9 6.01 -18.88 -15.99
C PRO A 9 4.66 -18.28 -15.56
N GLN A 10 4.05 -18.83 -14.51
CA GLN A 10 2.81 -18.32 -13.92
C GLN A 10 3.00 -16.99 -13.16
N ILE A 11 4.25 -16.66 -12.80
CA ILE A 11 4.56 -15.41 -12.11
C ILE A 11 4.69 -14.29 -13.16
N ARG A 12 3.63 -13.50 -13.32
CA ARG A 12 3.56 -12.37 -14.26
C ARG A 12 3.91 -11.03 -13.62
N GLU A 13 3.88 -10.96 -12.29
CA GLU A 13 4.15 -9.75 -11.52
C GLU A 13 5.18 -10.02 -10.43
N VAL A 14 6.11 -9.10 -10.26
CA VAL A 14 7.09 -9.14 -9.16
C VAL A 14 6.96 -7.88 -8.32
N ILE A 15 6.79 -8.07 -7.01
CA ILE A 15 6.72 -6.99 -6.03
C ILE A 15 8.02 -6.93 -5.26
N LEU A 16 8.73 -5.81 -5.35
CA LEU A 16 9.86 -5.49 -4.49
C LEU A 16 9.33 -4.83 -3.22
N SER A 17 9.40 -5.55 -2.11
CA SER A 17 8.99 -5.09 -0.78
C SER A 17 9.76 -5.87 0.31
N GLY A 18 9.45 -5.62 1.60
CA GLY A 18 10.12 -6.28 2.73
C GLY A 18 11.46 -5.62 3.05
N GLY A 19 11.77 -5.17 4.28
CA GLY A 19 12.62 -4.04 4.44
C GLY A 19 12.25 -2.97 3.40
N ASP A 20 12.70 -1.76 3.41
CA ASP A 20 12.30 -0.84 2.33
C ASP A 20 13.28 -0.96 1.14
N PRO A 21 12.82 -1.31 -0.11
CA PRO A 21 13.70 -1.51 -1.25
C PRO A 21 14.43 -0.24 -1.69
N LEU A 22 13.91 0.94 -1.36
CA LEU A 22 14.58 2.20 -1.66
C LEU A 22 15.73 2.54 -0.70
N MET A 23 15.97 1.70 0.30
CA MET A 23 17.18 1.80 1.14
C MET A 23 18.43 1.23 0.44
N PHE A 24 18.28 0.48 -0.64
CA PHE A 24 19.41 0.15 -1.53
C PHE A 24 19.91 1.42 -2.24
N ASP A 25 21.19 1.46 -2.59
CA ASP A 25 21.70 2.46 -3.52
C ASP A 25 21.11 2.30 -4.94
N ASP A 26 21.27 3.32 -5.76
CA ASP A 26 20.67 3.36 -7.10
C ASP A 26 21.19 2.21 -7.99
N ALA A 27 22.47 1.86 -7.89
CA ALA A 27 23.08 0.80 -8.71
C ALA A 27 22.57 -0.58 -8.33
N SER A 28 22.48 -0.86 -7.04
CA SER A 28 21.94 -2.13 -6.50
C SER A 28 20.47 -2.30 -6.85
N LEU A 29 19.66 -1.23 -6.72
CA LEU A 29 18.26 -1.26 -7.09
C LEU A 29 18.09 -1.51 -8.59
N GLU A 30 18.88 -0.84 -9.42
CA GLU A 30 18.86 -1.03 -10.87
C GLU A 30 19.22 -2.45 -11.28
N LEU A 31 20.22 -3.05 -10.63
CA LEU A 31 20.60 -4.45 -10.87
C LEU A 31 19.42 -5.40 -10.57
N ILE A 32 18.72 -5.17 -9.47
CA ILE A 32 17.54 -5.97 -9.09
C ILE A 32 16.42 -5.81 -10.13
N LEU A 33 16.09 -4.57 -10.49
CA LEU A 33 15.03 -4.29 -11.47
C LEU A 33 15.36 -4.90 -12.83
N SER A 34 16.60 -4.74 -13.30
CA SER A 34 17.09 -5.31 -14.57
C SER A 34 16.98 -6.83 -14.59
N ALA A 35 17.36 -7.49 -13.48
CA ALA A 35 17.30 -8.94 -13.38
C ALA A 35 15.87 -9.51 -13.48
N PHE A 36 14.87 -8.82 -12.94
CA PHE A 36 13.47 -9.25 -13.08
C PHE A 36 12.86 -8.81 -14.42
N ALA A 37 13.17 -7.61 -14.89
CA ALA A 37 12.67 -7.12 -16.18
C ALA A 37 13.20 -7.93 -17.39
N SER A 38 14.32 -8.63 -17.25
CA SER A 38 14.86 -9.51 -18.29
C SER A 38 14.12 -10.85 -18.44
N ILE A 39 13.20 -11.18 -17.51
CA ILE A 39 12.44 -12.42 -17.54
C ILE A 39 11.21 -12.23 -18.45
N PRO A 40 11.08 -12.98 -19.58
CA PRO A 40 10.09 -12.68 -20.61
C PRO A 40 8.63 -12.73 -20.16
N HIS A 41 8.28 -13.54 -19.14
CA HIS A 41 6.92 -13.69 -18.65
C HIS A 41 6.59 -12.73 -17.48
N VAL A 42 7.57 -11.96 -17.00
CA VAL A 42 7.32 -10.90 -16.02
C VAL A 42 6.87 -9.65 -16.76
N GLU A 43 5.60 -9.34 -16.64
CA GLU A 43 4.94 -8.24 -17.35
C GLU A 43 4.91 -6.94 -16.54
N VAL A 44 4.89 -7.05 -15.21
CA VAL A 44 4.72 -5.93 -14.30
C VAL A 44 5.72 -6.00 -13.15
N LEU A 45 6.38 -4.88 -12.89
CA LEU A 45 7.15 -4.67 -11.67
C LEU A 45 6.41 -3.72 -10.74
N ARG A 46 6.46 -3.99 -9.43
CA ARG A 46 5.90 -3.11 -8.41
C ARG A 46 6.91 -2.87 -7.30
N ILE A 47 7.00 -1.64 -6.85
CA ILE A 47 7.79 -1.24 -5.66
C ILE A 47 6.81 -0.85 -4.56
N GLY A 48 6.97 -1.48 -3.39
CA GLY A 48 6.32 -1.06 -2.14
C GLY A 48 7.33 -0.36 -1.25
N SER A 49 7.14 0.93 -0.98
CA SER A 49 8.10 1.72 -0.21
C SER A 49 7.42 2.82 0.58
N ARG A 50 7.80 2.98 1.84
CA ARG A 50 7.36 4.08 2.69
C ARG A 50 8.27 5.33 2.56
N VAL A 51 9.35 5.24 1.82
CA VAL A 51 10.35 6.31 1.64
C VAL A 51 9.74 7.66 1.23
N PRO A 52 8.75 7.76 0.32
CA PRO A 52 8.13 9.05 0.01
C PRO A 52 7.56 9.79 1.22
N ALA A 53 7.06 9.06 2.23
CA ALA A 53 6.53 9.63 3.46
C ALA A 53 7.61 9.94 4.50
N VAL A 54 8.60 9.03 4.69
CA VAL A 54 9.53 9.09 5.83
C VAL A 54 10.94 9.60 5.47
N LEU A 55 11.33 9.50 4.20
CA LEU A 55 12.65 9.92 3.70
C LEU A 55 12.54 10.50 2.27
N PRO A 56 11.70 11.54 2.05
CA PRO A 56 11.38 12.03 0.71
C PRO A 56 12.58 12.48 -0.11
N MET A 57 13.68 12.92 0.53
CA MET A 57 14.91 13.32 -0.14
C MET A 57 15.60 12.17 -0.90
N ARG A 58 15.30 10.92 -0.57
CA ARG A 58 15.81 9.74 -1.30
C ARG A 58 15.22 9.63 -2.71
N ILE A 59 14.06 10.24 -2.97
CA ILE A 59 13.46 10.29 -4.30
C ILE A 59 14.15 11.36 -5.15
N THR A 60 15.29 10.99 -5.68
CA THR A 60 16.14 11.88 -6.49
C THR A 60 15.75 11.84 -7.98
N PRO A 61 16.11 12.85 -8.78
CA PRO A 61 15.95 12.79 -10.24
C PRO A 61 16.68 11.60 -10.87
N ASN A 62 17.83 11.20 -10.32
CA ASN A 62 18.58 10.04 -10.80
C ASN A 62 17.79 8.74 -10.59
N LEU A 63 17.29 8.53 -9.36
CA LEU A 63 16.44 7.38 -9.06
C LEU A 63 15.23 7.32 -10.00
N CYS A 64 14.51 8.42 -10.17
CA CYS A 64 13.34 8.47 -11.06
C CYS A 64 13.70 8.15 -12.52
N ARG A 65 14.88 8.56 -13.02
CA ARG A 65 15.39 8.21 -14.33
C ARG A 65 15.64 6.71 -14.46
N ILE A 66 16.18 6.08 -13.42
CA ILE A 66 16.36 4.62 -13.36
C ILE A 66 15.00 3.93 -13.41
N LEU A 67 14.09 4.27 -12.51
CA LEU A 67 12.78 3.65 -12.43
C LEU A 67 12.00 3.74 -13.75
N LYS A 68 12.08 4.89 -14.42
CA LYS A 68 11.41 5.13 -15.73
C LYS A 68 11.78 4.08 -16.80
N ARG A 69 12.98 3.51 -16.76
CA ARG A 69 13.45 2.52 -17.76
C ARG A 69 12.74 1.17 -17.63
N TYR A 70 12.17 0.88 -16.45
CA TYR A 70 11.55 -0.40 -16.12
C TYR A 70 10.03 -0.36 -16.15
N ARG A 71 9.44 0.56 -16.90
CA ARG A 71 7.98 0.59 -17.10
C ARG A 71 7.53 -0.56 -18.02
N PRO A 72 6.34 -1.18 -17.70
CA PRO A 72 5.35 -0.78 -16.69
C PRO A 72 5.81 -1.11 -15.28
N LEU A 73 5.98 -0.05 -14.47
CA LEU A 73 6.34 -0.15 -13.06
C LEU A 73 5.29 0.60 -12.25
N TRP A 74 4.82 -0.03 -11.17
CA TRP A 74 3.85 0.54 -10.24
C TRP A 74 4.52 0.86 -8.92
N PHE A 75 4.13 1.95 -8.31
CA PHE A 75 4.68 2.38 -7.04
C PHE A 75 3.59 2.46 -5.97
N ASN A 76 3.71 1.67 -4.91
CA ASN A 76 2.82 1.72 -3.76
C ASN A 76 3.55 2.36 -2.60
N THR A 77 3.07 3.51 -2.15
CA THR A 77 3.56 4.17 -0.93
C THR A 77 2.65 3.87 0.25
N GLN A 78 3.05 4.33 1.44
CA GLN A 78 2.28 4.15 2.67
C GLN A 78 2.28 5.45 3.48
N PHE A 79 1.16 6.17 3.40
CA PHE A 79 0.78 7.25 4.30
C PHE A 79 -0.34 6.76 5.19
N ASN A 80 -0.25 7.00 6.49
CA ASN A 80 -1.27 6.59 7.46
C ASN A 80 -1.97 7.79 8.13
N HIS A 81 -1.42 9.00 8.02
CA HIS A 81 -1.98 10.20 8.63
C HIS A 81 -1.80 11.42 7.71
N PRO A 82 -2.73 12.39 7.69
CA PRO A 82 -2.61 13.59 6.85
C PRO A 82 -1.35 14.41 7.12
N ALA A 83 -0.84 14.42 8.35
CA ALA A 83 0.40 15.13 8.70
C ALA A 83 1.66 14.57 8.02
N GLU A 84 1.63 13.34 7.50
CA GLU A 84 2.73 12.76 6.70
C GLU A 84 2.79 13.35 5.28
N ILE A 85 1.73 13.99 4.80
CA ILE A 85 1.66 14.63 3.48
C ILE A 85 2.31 16.01 3.56
N THR A 86 3.60 16.03 3.82
CA THR A 86 4.42 17.26 3.82
C THR A 86 4.69 17.75 2.41
N GLY A 87 5.15 19.01 2.27
CA GLY A 87 5.57 19.53 0.97
C GLY A 87 6.71 18.71 0.33
N ASP A 88 7.61 18.15 1.13
CA ASP A 88 8.68 17.28 0.64
C ASP A 88 8.16 15.93 0.16
N ALA A 89 7.24 15.33 0.90
CA ALA A 89 6.58 14.09 0.53
C ALA A 89 5.75 14.25 -0.77
N ALA A 90 5.03 15.36 -0.90
CA ALA A 90 4.29 15.71 -2.12
C ALA A 90 5.22 15.83 -3.33
N ARG A 91 6.36 16.54 -3.18
CA ARG A 91 7.36 16.67 -4.24
C ARG A 91 7.99 15.32 -4.61
N ALA A 92 8.23 14.43 -3.63
CA ALA A 92 8.76 13.10 -3.87
C ALA A 92 7.76 12.26 -4.70
N CYS A 93 6.47 12.24 -4.35
CA CYS A 93 5.43 11.56 -5.13
C CYS A 93 5.33 12.13 -6.54
N ASN A 94 5.33 13.46 -6.69
CA ASN A 94 5.26 14.13 -7.99
C ASN A 94 6.43 13.73 -8.91
N ARG A 95 7.65 13.66 -8.40
CA ARG A 95 8.82 13.22 -9.20
C ARG A 95 8.66 11.80 -9.76
N ILE A 96 8.06 10.88 -8.97
CA ILE A 96 7.79 9.51 -9.43
C ILE A 96 6.72 9.55 -10.53
N GLN A 97 5.67 10.35 -10.36
CA GLN A 97 4.59 10.53 -11.34
C GLN A 97 5.08 11.17 -12.65
N GLU A 98 5.94 12.19 -12.57
CA GLU A 98 6.60 12.82 -13.74
C GLU A 98 7.48 11.84 -14.52
N ALA A 99 8.02 10.81 -13.86
CA ALA A 99 8.69 9.70 -14.53
C ALA A 99 7.72 8.75 -15.25
N GLY A 100 6.39 9.01 -15.21
CA GLY A 100 5.33 8.21 -15.81
C GLY A 100 5.04 6.92 -15.03
N ILE A 101 5.21 6.95 -13.72
CA ILE A 101 4.99 5.82 -12.81
C ILE A 101 3.76 6.13 -11.95
N PRO A 102 2.68 5.34 -12.04
CA PRO A 102 1.52 5.49 -11.18
C PRO A 102 1.88 5.29 -9.71
N VAL A 103 1.40 6.20 -8.85
CA VAL A 103 1.61 6.10 -7.40
C VAL A 103 0.28 5.82 -6.70
N SER A 104 0.25 4.78 -5.91
CA SER A 104 -0.89 4.40 -5.08
C SER A 104 -0.50 4.34 -3.60
N ASN A 105 -1.47 4.55 -2.72
CA ASN A 105 -1.26 4.49 -1.28
C ASN A 105 -1.93 3.27 -0.65
N GLN A 106 -1.23 2.64 0.26
CA GLN A 106 -1.71 1.55 1.11
C GLN A 106 -1.66 2.03 2.56
N SER A 107 -2.80 2.44 3.12
CA SER A 107 -2.90 2.80 4.53
C SER A 107 -3.21 1.58 5.39
N VAL A 108 -2.83 1.63 6.66
CA VAL A 108 -3.31 0.72 7.70
C VAL A 108 -4.24 1.49 8.63
N LEU A 109 -5.39 0.89 8.99
CA LEU A 109 -6.30 1.47 9.97
C LEU A 109 -5.71 1.30 11.37
N LEU A 110 -5.36 2.40 12.01
CA LEU A 110 -4.64 2.44 13.28
C LEU A 110 -5.43 3.21 14.32
N LYS A 111 -5.70 2.55 15.45
CA LYS A 111 -6.40 3.15 16.60
C LYS A 111 -5.66 4.37 17.13
N GLY A 112 -6.39 5.47 17.32
CA GLY A 112 -5.85 6.73 17.83
C GLY A 112 -4.97 7.50 16.82
N VAL A 113 -4.85 7.04 15.57
CA VAL A 113 -4.07 7.69 14.51
C VAL A 113 -4.99 8.16 13.38
N ASN A 114 -5.70 7.24 12.74
CA ASN A 114 -6.54 7.52 11.57
C ASN A 114 -7.92 6.85 11.64
N ASP A 115 -8.34 6.40 12.80
CA ASP A 115 -9.61 5.71 13.04
C ASP A 115 -10.81 6.67 13.25
N SER A 116 -10.58 7.98 13.20
CA SER A 116 -11.66 8.97 13.13
C SER A 116 -12.04 9.31 11.67
N PRO A 117 -13.33 9.60 11.40
CA PRO A 117 -13.77 10.01 10.07
C PRO A 117 -13.01 11.22 9.53
N ASP A 118 -12.77 12.23 10.37
CA ASP A 118 -12.11 13.47 9.96
C ASP A 118 -10.65 13.22 9.56
N ALA A 119 -9.86 12.53 10.40
CA ALA A 119 -8.47 12.22 10.09
C ALA A 119 -8.34 11.36 8.83
N MET A 120 -9.22 10.36 8.66
CA MET A 120 -9.21 9.53 7.46
C MET A 120 -9.62 10.32 6.21
N GLN A 121 -10.66 11.15 6.29
CA GLN A 121 -11.10 11.99 5.18
C GLN A 121 -10.01 12.99 4.78
N ASP A 122 -9.35 13.62 5.74
CA ASP A 122 -8.24 14.54 5.48
C ASP A 122 -7.05 13.83 4.82
N LEU A 123 -6.71 12.61 5.26
CA LEU A 123 -5.69 11.78 4.62
C LEU A 123 -6.06 11.49 3.16
N LEU A 124 -7.26 10.98 2.91
CA LEU A 124 -7.70 10.58 1.57
C LEU A 124 -7.79 11.77 0.61
N ASN A 125 -8.32 12.89 1.07
CA ASN A 125 -8.37 14.13 0.29
C ASN A 125 -6.97 14.72 0.06
N GLY A 126 -6.08 14.63 1.04
CA GLY A 126 -4.68 15.04 0.91
C GLY A 126 -3.93 14.21 -0.13
N LEU A 127 -4.10 12.89 -0.13
CA LEU A 127 -3.53 12.00 -1.14
C LEU A 127 -4.04 12.33 -2.55
N GLN A 128 -5.36 12.58 -2.68
CA GLN A 128 -5.94 12.97 -3.96
C GLN A 128 -5.37 14.29 -4.49
N LYS A 129 -5.15 15.29 -3.62
CA LYS A 129 -4.54 16.59 -3.99
C LYS A 129 -3.13 16.44 -4.58
N ILE A 130 -2.37 15.43 -4.15
CA ILE A 130 -1.02 15.13 -4.68
C ILE A 130 -1.04 14.02 -5.74
N SER A 131 -2.21 13.71 -6.30
CA SER A 131 -2.42 12.69 -7.35
C SER A 131 -1.97 11.27 -6.95
N VAL A 132 -1.92 10.96 -5.66
CA VAL A 132 -1.67 9.62 -5.14
C VAL A 132 -3.01 8.94 -4.91
N ARG A 133 -3.24 7.81 -5.60
CA ARG A 133 -4.50 7.07 -5.49
C ARG A 133 -4.56 6.28 -4.20
N PRO A 134 -5.55 6.50 -3.30
CA PRO A 134 -5.85 5.57 -2.22
C PRO A 134 -6.21 4.20 -2.82
N TYR A 135 -5.43 3.17 -2.50
CA TYR A 135 -5.59 1.84 -3.08
C TYR A 135 -6.19 0.88 -2.07
N TYR A 136 -5.48 0.64 -0.96
CA TYR A 136 -5.96 -0.18 0.13
C TYR A 136 -5.99 0.59 1.45
N LEU A 137 -7.01 0.28 2.26
CA LEU A 137 -7.01 0.47 3.70
C LEU A 137 -6.94 -0.93 4.32
N PHE A 138 -5.80 -1.30 4.89
CA PHE A 138 -5.64 -2.58 5.58
C PHE A 138 -6.24 -2.50 6.98
N HIS A 139 -7.00 -3.51 7.36
CA HIS A 139 -7.26 -3.75 8.76
C HIS A 139 -5.94 -4.11 9.45
N CYS A 140 -5.66 -3.52 10.62
CA CYS A 140 -4.39 -3.74 11.31
C CYS A 140 -4.26 -5.23 11.70
N GLU A 141 -3.27 -5.91 11.12
CA GLU A 141 -2.97 -7.30 11.41
C GLU A 141 -2.39 -7.47 12.83
N PRO A 142 -2.56 -8.66 13.43
CA PRO A 142 -1.92 -8.98 14.68
C PRO A 142 -0.42 -9.19 14.46
N ALA A 143 0.35 -8.15 14.72
CA ALA A 143 1.81 -8.23 14.73
C ALA A 143 2.34 -7.96 16.15
N LEU A 144 3.45 -8.59 16.50
CA LEU A 144 4.07 -8.39 17.80
C LEU A 144 4.37 -6.89 18.02
N GLY A 145 3.91 -6.34 19.13
CA GLY A 145 4.08 -4.92 19.48
C GLY A 145 3.05 -3.98 18.85
N CYS A 146 2.13 -4.43 17.98
CA CYS A 146 1.13 -3.57 17.32
C CYS A 146 -0.28 -3.66 17.93
N GLY A 147 -0.49 -4.44 18.99
CA GLY A 147 -1.81 -4.68 19.59
C GLY A 147 -2.58 -3.41 19.97
N HIS A 148 -1.86 -2.41 20.50
CA HIS A 148 -2.45 -1.13 20.91
C HIS A 148 -2.97 -0.27 19.75
N PHE A 149 -2.54 -0.53 18.51
CA PHE A 149 -3.02 0.14 17.31
C PHE A 149 -4.20 -0.56 16.63
N ARG A 150 -4.60 -1.74 17.12
CA ARG A 150 -5.69 -2.48 16.51
C ARG A 150 -7.04 -1.87 16.82
N THR A 151 -7.91 -1.87 15.84
CA THR A 151 -9.32 -1.51 15.96
C THR A 151 -10.19 -2.75 15.83
N ASP A 152 -11.45 -2.66 16.28
CA ASP A 152 -12.49 -3.62 15.89
C ASP A 152 -12.82 -3.45 14.39
N VAL A 153 -13.11 -4.54 13.69
CA VAL A 153 -13.57 -4.53 12.29
C VAL A 153 -14.81 -3.64 12.11
N ARG A 154 -15.73 -3.63 13.09
CA ARG A 154 -16.92 -2.76 13.06
C ARG A 154 -16.57 -1.28 13.02
N THR A 155 -15.47 -0.89 13.69
CA THR A 155 -14.95 0.50 13.60
C THR A 155 -14.57 0.85 12.18
N GLY A 156 -13.81 -0.03 11.49
CA GLY A 156 -13.45 0.16 10.10
C GLY A 156 -14.66 0.20 9.16
N LEU A 157 -15.66 -0.67 9.37
CA LEU A 157 -16.89 -0.67 8.57
C LEU A 157 -17.66 0.64 8.73
N LYS A 158 -17.87 1.12 9.96
CA LYS A 158 -18.52 2.41 10.22
C LYS A 158 -17.74 3.59 9.64
N LEU A 159 -16.39 3.51 9.70
CA LEU A 159 -15.52 4.50 9.10
C LEU A 159 -15.74 4.56 7.58
N MET A 160 -15.71 3.41 6.89
CA MET A 160 -15.94 3.32 5.44
C MET A 160 -17.31 3.87 5.02
N GLU A 161 -18.36 3.62 5.80
CA GLU A 161 -19.69 4.19 5.56
C GLU A 161 -19.68 5.73 5.66
N LYS A 162 -18.97 6.28 6.64
CA LYS A 162 -18.86 7.73 6.83
C LYS A 162 -18.06 8.40 5.73
N ILE A 163 -16.86 7.92 5.43
CA ILE A 163 -15.99 8.53 4.41
C ILE A 163 -16.59 8.44 3.01
N ARG A 164 -17.40 7.41 2.70
CA ARG A 164 -18.13 7.31 1.43
C ARG A 164 -19.07 8.49 1.17
N GLN A 165 -19.63 9.07 2.24
CA GLN A 165 -20.55 10.20 2.12
C GLN A 165 -19.83 11.52 1.87
N GLY A 166 -18.56 11.63 2.30
CA GLY A 166 -17.79 12.88 2.26
C GLY A 166 -16.63 12.90 1.26
N CYS A 167 -16.27 11.76 0.66
CA CYS A 167 -15.14 11.64 -0.26
C CYS A 167 -15.58 11.35 -1.68
N SER A 168 -14.78 11.85 -2.64
CA SER A 168 -14.88 11.41 -4.04
C SER A 168 -14.65 9.92 -4.19
N GLY A 169 -15.31 9.28 -5.15
CA GLY A 169 -15.04 7.86 -5.49
C GLY A 169 -13.58 7.57 -5.85
N LEU A 170 -12.82 8.57 -6.35
CA LEU A 170 -11.38 8.44 -6.59
C LEU A 170 -10.54 8.35 -5.30
N ALA A 171 -11.07 8.86 -4.19
CA ALA A 171 -10.41 8.88 -2.89
C ALA A 171 -10.75 7.66 -2.02
N LEU A 172 -11.73 6.84 -2.40
CA LEU A 172 -12.15 5.70 -1.60
C LEU A 172 -11.23 4.50 -1.82
N PRO A 173 -10.52 4.01 -0.77
CA PRO A 173 -9.73 2.78 -0.82
C PRO A 173 -10.62 1.54 -0.71
N GLN A 174 -10.09 0.39 -1.11
CA GLN A 174 -10.65 -0.90 -0.72
C GLN A 174 -10.25 -1.21 0.73
N TYR A 175 -11.24 -1.39 1.62
CA TYR A 175 -10.98 -1.86 2.99
C TYR A 175 -10.83 -3.37 2.99
N VAL A 176 -9.66 -3.87 3.39
CA VAL A 176 -9.27 -5.27 3.26
C VAL A 176 -8.57 -5.79 4.51
N ALA A 177 -8.55 -7.11 4.67
CA ALA A 177 -7.68 -7.80 5.63
C ALA A 177 -6.89 -8.91 4.93
N ASP A 178 -5.69 -9.17 5.44
CA ASP A 178 -4.94 -10.39 5.15
C ASP A 178 -5.33 -11.45 6.18
N LEU A 179 -5.99 -12.51 5.75
CA LEU A 179 -6.42 -13.59 6.63
C LEU A 179 -5.56 -14.84 6.41
N PRO A 180 -5.16 -15.54 7.48
CA PRO A 180 -4.42 -16.79 7.35
C PRO A 180 -5.16 -17.81 6.49
N GLY A 181 -4.44 -18.44 5.55
CA GLY A 181 -4.99 -19.49 4.70
C GLY A 181 -5.97 -19.01 3.60
N GLN A 182 -6.08 -17.71 3.39
CA GLN A 182 -6.82 -17.15 2.25
C GLN A 182 -5.86 -16.81 1.10
N GLU A 183 -6.33 -16.99 -0.13
CA GLU A 183 -5.61 -16.54 -1.33
C GLU A 183 -5.90 -15.06 -1.57
N GLY A 184 -4.95 -14.19 -1.18
CA GLY A 184 -5.04 -12.74 -1.40
C GLY A 184 -5.84 -11.98 -0.34
N LYS A 185 -6.04 -10.69 -0.60
CA LYS A 185 -6.71 -9.74 0.29
C LYS A 185 -8.21 -9.99 0.34
N VAL A 186 -8.76 -10.15 1.53
CA VAL A 186 -10.22 -10.31 1.74
C VAL A 186 -10.86 -8.94 1.86
N PRO A 187 -11.76 -8.53 0.93
CA PRO A 187 -12.48 -7.27 1.04
C PRO A 187 -13.42 -7.30 2.25
N LEU A 188 -13.32 -6.32 3.12
CA LEU A 188 -14.19 -6.18 4.30
C LEU A 188 -15.39 -5.28 4.03
N TRP A 189 -15.33 -4.43 3.01
CA TRP A 189 -16.39 -3.50 2.67
C TRP A 189 -16.60 -3.40 1.14
N PRO A 190 -17.87 -3.37 0.64
CA PRO A 190 -19.12 -3.59 1.39
C PRO A 190 -19.24 -5.03 1.90
N LEU A 191 -19.83 -5.20 3.08
CA LEU A 191 -19.88 -6.48 3.76
C LEU A 191 -20.89 -7.44 3.06
N SER A 192 -20.39 -8.45 2.38
CA SER A 192 -21.20 -9.49 1.76
C SER A 192 -21.32 -10.73 2.66
N ARG A 193 -22.32 -11.62 2.41
CA ARG A 193 -22.48 -12.87 3.17
C ARG A 193 -21.21 -13.76 3.17
N PRO A 194 -20.50 -13.97 2.03
CA PRO A 194 -19.25 -14.72 2.03
C PRO A 194 -18.19 -14.09 2.95
N ILE A 195 -18.07 -12.76 2.95
CA ILE A 195 -17.13 -12.02 3.82
C ILE A 195 -17.51 -12.20 5.30
N GLN A 196 -18.81 -12.11 5.63
CA GLN A 196 -19.29 -12.36 7.01
C GLN A 196 -18.91 -13.76 7.50
N ASN A 197 -19.06 -14.78 6.64
CA ASN A 197 -18.69 -16.15 6.96
C ASN A 197 -17.19 -16.32 7.16
N ALA A 198 -16.37 -15.69 6.32
CA ALA A 198 -14.92 -15.70 6.47
C ALA A 198 -14.49 -15.02 7.79
N LEU A 199 -15.09 -13.87 8.14
CA LEU A 199 -14.83 -13.18 9.41
C LEU A 199 -15.19 -14.03 10.62
N ARG A 200 -16.34 -14.72 10.60
CA ARG A 200 -16.75 -15.63 11.69
C ARG A 200 -15.77 -16.80 11.86
N LYS A 201 -15.29 -17.38 10.76
CA LYS A 201 -14.34 -18.50 10.78
C LYS A 201 -12.98 -18.09 11.37
N HIS A 202 -12.62 -16.83 11.27
CA HIS A 202 -11.37 -16.27 11.76
C HIS A 202 -11.55 -15.28 12.90
N GLN A 203 -12.64 -15.43 13.68
CA GLN A 203 -12.96 -14.50 14.78
C GLN A 203 -11.81 -14.44 15.80
N ASP A 204 -11.18 -15.55 16.11
CA ASP A 204 -10.02 -15.63 17.01
C ASP A 204 -8.81 -14.81 16.50
N PHE A 205 -8.68 -14.67 15.19
CA PHE A 205 -7.63 -13.83 14.58
C PHE A 205 -7.84 -12.34 14.90
N PHE A 206 -9.08 -11.91 15.06
CA PHE A 206 -9.41 -10.53 15.38
C PHE A 206 -9.50 -10.26 16.89
N ASP A 207 -9.83 -11.30 17.70
CA ASP A 207 -10.10 -11.16 19.11
C ASP A 207 -8.92 -11.53 20.04
N ASN A 208 -7.96 -12.36 19.61
CA ASN A 208 -6.91 -12.93 20.43
C ASN A 208 -5.52 -12.34 20.20
N PHE A 209 -5.30 -11.06 20.51
CA PHE A 209 -3.94 -10.53 20.76
C PHE A 209 -4.02 -9.41 21.79
N GLU A 210 -4.07 -9.79 23.06
CA GLU A 210 -3.65 -8.92 24.15
C GLU A 210 -2.12 -8.83 24.25
#